data_125fb1ea37ece8c08c0180436211b09e
#
_entry.id   125fb1ea37ece8c08c0180436211b09e
#
_cell.length_a   1.000
_cell.length_b   1.000
_cell.length_c   1.000
_cell.angle_alpha   90.00
_cell.angle_beta   90.00
_cell.angle_gamma   90.00
#
_symmetry.space_group_name_H-M   'P 1'
#
loop_
_entity.id
_entity.type
_entity.pdbx_description
1 polymer ?
#
loop_
_entity_poly.entity_id
_entity_poly.type
_entity_poly.pdbx_seq_one_letter_code
_entity_poly.pdbx_strand_id
1 'polypeptide(L)'
;MTQGQMPPIRGKDWRPSKALDFTNPLPADAAKSELLRFAAERHDGHLQLIGAVWDFVHRDEQSFDGEQWHEFSNRFLDALKQGLSGRGKVKDLTKGEIIPRRDSQLHLERRGDRFLVDVALCLRRLAHYMSVSMEMRMEWQRMMTRTRNLDSHLKEIFTVGMDTPDGGKFGGKGFRSTWQEGCVAVATALKRNQTNEPDSPYDGDFVAPMIRDIGLCMAMGDTPADLMTAQMGKADSVMNGGIEAAGGRDLHVGCFHRGVLPPTAPLPIASVTLTGMALSSWKKEDGRFHVACIGEGSSSSGEWWEALNLAATRGLPISYILQNNQIALDTPPINQSNVELWADKAIAMGMPSWTIDGSDPASWHSSVACAREFTLSGGGPTLIHVETMRGCGHAHHHDDLYLGAPSGTPPGYVDRELLDYWEAKDPLPTHRNLMLSLGVTEDELSEMESEENELVNAAREHVEAMDWADPSTVTKGITSLHDADSHEDHLQRLSGSKINEEHEPVLKVGECLLEYAEKGGWTYSRAIQQAMCDIAEEYGDSTIFMGEDMEVAGAFGMNIPLKANGHQEKLLDMPLCEAVIIHSATGAALAGMRPMAEIQFG
;
A
#
# COMPACT_ATOMS: atom_id res chain seq x y z
N MET A 1 11.39 -6.96 24.44
CA MET A 1 10.53 -6.26 25.46
C MET A 1 10.33 -7.18 26.65
N THR A 2 10.29 -6.66 27.87
CA THR A 2 10.04 -7.48 29.06
C THR A 2 8.56 -7.89 29.13
N GLN A 3 8.29 -9.10 29.63
CA GLN A 3 6.92 -9.60 29.82
C GLN A 3 6.06 -8.61 30.61
N GLY A 4 4.81 -8.41 30.19
CA GLY A 4 3.87 -7.48 30.80
C GLY A 4 4.07 -6.00 30.44
N GLN A 5 5.03 -5.65 29.62
CA GLN A 5 5.21 -4.30 29.11
C GLN A 5 4.16 -3.98 28.03
N MET A 6 3.53 -2.81 28.11
CA MET A 6 2.63 -2.36 27.03
C MET A 6 3.43 -1.95 25.79
N PRO A 7 2.90 -2.18 24.58
CA PRO A 7 3.56 -1.73 23.36
C PRO A 7 3.72 -0.20 23.36
N PRO A 8 4.79 0.35 22.77
CA PRO A 8 4.98 1.80 22.70
C PRO A 8 3.85 2.48 21.93
N ILE A 9 3.50 3.70 22.31
CA ILE A 9 2.69 4.58 21.47
C ILE A 9 3.66 5.24 20.50
N ARG A 10 3.67 4.78 19.26
CA ARG A 10 4.52 5.33 18.22
C ARG A 10 4.09 6.75 17.88
N GLY A 11 5.04 7.60 17.54
CA GLY A 11 4.77 9.01 17.28
C GLY A 11 4.31 9.81 18.49
N LYS A 12 4.42 9.29 19.72
CA LYS A 12 4.13 10.08 20.93
C LYS A 12 4.94 11.39 20.91
N ASP A 13 4.24 12.50 21.13
CA ASP A 13 4.79 13.86 21.05
C ASP A 13 5.30 14.26 19.64
N TRP A 14 4.90 13.53 18.59
CA TRP A 14 5.26 13.89 17.22
C TRP A 14 4.76 15.29 16.85
N ARG A 15 5.62 16.03 16.16
CA ARG A 15 5.36 17.36 15.61
C ARG A 15 5.99 17.48 14.24
N PRO A 16 5.34 18.15 13.28
CA PRO A 16 5.98 18.52 12.04
C PRO A 16 7.23 19.37 12.29
N SER A 17 8.31 19.09 11.56
CA SER A 17 9.59 19.78 11.76
C SER A 17 9.63 21.19 11.16
N LYS A 18 8.74 21.49 10.20
CA LYS A 18 8.70 22.76 9.45
C LYS A 18 7.30 23.12 8.98
N ALA A 19 7.08 24.42 8.75
CA ALA A 19 5.94 24.93 8.03
C ALA A 19 5.92 24.44 6.57
N LEU A 20 4.76 24.54 5.92
CA LEU A 20 4.59 24.35 4.48
C LEU A 20 4.09 25.67 3.88
N ASP A 21 4.50 25.96 2.65
CA ASP A 21 3.99 27.11 1.92
C ASP A 21 2.57 26.84 1.42
N PHE A 22 1.62 27.70 1.81
CA PHE A 22 0.23 27.55 1.43
C PHE A 22 -0.07 28.28 0.12
N THR A 23 -0.61 27.54 -0.82
CA THR A 23 -1.07 28.05 -2.12
C THR A 23 -2.58 28.30 -2.15
N ASN A 24 -3.32 27.58 -1.31
CA ASN A 24 -4.78 27.67 -1.21
C ASN A 24 -5.21 27.53 0.28
N PRO A 25 -5.01 28.58 1.09
CA PRO A 25 -5.34 28.53 2.51
C PRO A 25 -6.85 28.40 2.72
N LEU A 26 -7.24 27.51 3.61
CA LEU A 26 -8.63 27.38 4.06
C LEU A 26 -9.01 28.55 5.00
N PRO A 27 -10.27 28.99 4.98
CA PRO A 27 -10.80 29.83 6.06
C PRO A 27 -10.65 29.11 7.41
N ALA A 28 -10.36 29.87 8.47
CA ALA A 28 -10.14 29.27 9.80
C ALA A 28 -11.34 28.43 10.28
N ASP A 29 -12.58 28.88 10.00
CA ASP A 29 -13.79 28.14 10.33
C ASP A 29 -13.90 26.80 9.56
N ALA A 30 -13.45 26.77 8.31
CA ALA A 30 -13.41 25.52 7.54
C ALA A 30 -12.38 24.55 8.13
N ALA A 31 -11.19 25.03 8.47
CA ALA A 31 -10.17 24.21 9.13
C ALA A 31 -10.64 23.68 10.50
N LYS A 32 -11.34 24.53 11.29
CA LYS A 32 -11.98 24.10 12.55
C LYS A 32 -13.02 23.02 12.32
N SER A 33 -13.87 23.20 11.30
CA SER A 33 -14.93 22.23 10.97
C SER A 33 -14.34 20.87 10.60
N GLU A 34 -13.27 20.82 9.79
CA GLU A 34 -12.59 19.58 9.45
C GLU A 34 -11.97 18.88 10.67
N LEU A 35 -11.37 19.66 11.58
CA LEU A 35 -10.83 19.11 12.81
C LEU A 35 -11.94 18.54 13.71
N LEU A 36 -13.08 19.21 13.81
CA LEU A 36 -14.23 18.74 14.57
C LEU A 36 -14.89 17.53 13.92
N ARG A 37 -14.99 17.47 12.59
CA ARG A 37 -15.46 16.28 11.85
C ARG A 37 -14.58 15.07 12.15
N PHE A 38 -13.27 15.22 12.01
CA PHE A 38 -12.30 14.19 12.35
C PHE A 38 -12.47 13.70 13.81
N ALA A 39 -12.65 14.64 14.74
CA ALA A 39 -12.85 14.31 16.14
C ALA A 39 -14.19 13.58 16.40
N ALA A 40 -15.24 13.94 15.70
CA ALA A 40 -16.53 13.25 15.79
C ALA A 40 -16.44 11.79 15.32
N GLU A 41 -15.68 11.55 14.27
CA GLU A 41 -15.46 10.20 13.72
C GLU A 41 -14.56 9.34 14.61
N ARG A 42 -13.57 9.93 15.30
CA ARG A 42 -12.48 9.17 15.94
C ARG A 42 -12.38 9.37 17.46
N HIS A 43 -12.82 10.49 17.98
CA HIS A 43 -12.59 10.94 19.35
C HIS A 43 -13.76 11.77 19.89
N ASP A 44 -14.98 11.29 19.72
CA ASP A 44 -16.24 12.00 20.07
C ASP A 44 -16.26 12.56 21.51
N GLY A 45 -15.71 11.84 22.46
CA GLY A 45 -15.58 12.28 23.85
C GLY A 45 -14.67 13.51 24.05
N HIS A 46 -13.97 13.99 23.02
CA HIS A 46 -13.05 15.13 23.07
C HIS A 46 -13.52 16.35 22.26
N LEU A 47 -14.69 16.28 21.60
CA LEU A 47 -15.23 17.37 20.76
C LEU A 47 -15.28 18.72 21.48
N GLN A 48 -15.82 18.75 22.71
CA GLN A 48 -15.92 19.98 23.49
C GLN A 48 -14.54 20.53 23.88
N LEU A 49 -13.58 19.64 24.17
CA LEU A 49 -12.22 20.06 24.48
C LEU A 49 -11.54 20.69 23.27
N ILE A 50 -11.67 20.08 22.10
CA ILE A 50 -11.12 20.60 20.83
C ILE A 50 -11.70 21.98 20.53
N GLY A 51 -13.02 22.13 20.60
CA GLY A 51 -13.69 23.41 20.36
C GLY A 51 -13.23 24.51 21.33
N ALA A 52 -13.20 24.21 22.63
CA ALA A 52 -12.76 25.14 23.64
C ALA A 52 -11.28 25.54 23.51
N VAL A 53 -10.41 24.61 23.17
CA VAL A 53 -8.99 24.90 22.94
C VAL A 53 -8.78 25.67 21.65
N TRP A 54 -9.56 25.36 20.58
CA TRP A 54 -9.53 26.18 19.37
C TRP A 54 -9.85 27.65 19.68
N ASP A 55 -10.98 27.91 20.35
CA ASP A 55 -11.42 29.25 20.68
C ASP A 55 -10.44 29.98 21.63
N PHE A 56 -9.70 29.26 22.44
CA PHE A 56 -8.67 29.80 23.32
C PHE A 56 -7.37 30.17 22.58
N VAL A 57 -6.97 29.38 21.59
CA VAL A 57 -5.69 29.53 20.88
C VAL A 57 -5.81 30.42 19.65
N HIS A 58 -6.96 30.39 18.98
CA HIS A 58 -7.26 31.19 17.79
C HIS A 58 -7.37 32.67 18.12
N ARG A 59 -6.76 33.54 17.29
CA ARG A 59 -6.65 35.00 17.53
C ARG A 59 -7.33 35.81 16.43
N ASP A 60 -8.54 35.42 16.05
CA ASP A 60 -9.36 36.10 15.03
C ASP A 60 -8.75 36.15 13.61
N GLU A 61 -7.78 35.28 13.29
CA GLU A 61 -7.30 35.12 11.93
C GLU A 61 -8.42 34.59 11.04
N GLN A 62 -8.69 35.22 9.89
CA GLN A 62 -9.67 34.71 8.92
C GLN A 62 -9.15 33.48 8.16
N SER A 63 -7.84 33.48 7.93
CA SER A 63 -7.09 32.34 7.34
C SER A 63 -5.66 32.39 7.85
N PHE A 64 -4.93 31.31 7.66
CA PHE A 64 -3.54 31.18 8.06
C PHE A 64 -2.62 31.09 6.84
N ASP A 65 -1.44 31.71 6.91
CA ASP A 65 -0.31 31.25 6.09
C ASP A 65 0.37 30.04 6.73
N GLY A 66 1.38 29.50 6.05
CA GLY A 66 2.03 28.27 6.49
C GLY A 66 2.76 28.39 7.84
N GLU A 67 3.44 29.51 8.09
CA GLU A 67 4.13 29.75 9.36
C GLU A 67 3.13 29.97 10.50
N GLN A 68 2.10 30.77 10.27
CA GLN A 68 1.03 31.02 11.23
C GLN A 68 0.33 29.69 11.61
N TRP A 69 0.05 28.82 10.62
CA TRP A 69 -0.56 27.51 10.87
C TRP A 69 0.36 26.59 11.66
N HIS A 70 1.65 26.59 11.35
CA HIS A 70 2.63 25.79 12.10
C HIS A 70 2.71 26.24 13.57
N GLU A 71 2.80 27.55 13.83
CA GLU A 71 2.78 28.09 15.18
C GLU A 71 1.45 27.81 15.91
N PHE A 72 0.32 28.03 15.22
CA PHE A 72 -1.01 27.72 15.75
C PHE A 72 -1.10 26.24 16.14
N SER A 73 -0.72 25.33 15.26
CA SER A 73 -0.79 23.88 15.49
C SER A 73 0.01 23.46 16.73
N ASN A 74 1.21 23.99 16.90
CA ASN A 74 2.04 23.69 18.08
C ASN A 74 1.39 24.21 19.37
N ARG A 75 0.92 25.48 19.40
CA ARG A 75 0.22 26.06 20.56
C ARG A 75 -1.06 25.28 20.87
N PHE A 76 -1.81 24.88 19.84
CA PHE A 76 -3.04 24.12 19.97
C PHE A 76 -2.80 22.75 20.63
N LEU A 77 -1.80 22.01 20.15
CA LEU A 77 -1.44 20.71 20.71
C LEU A 77 -0.91 20.79 22.14
N ASP A 78 -0.16 21.86 22.47
CA ASP A 78 0.31 22.10 23.84
C ASP A 78 -0.86 22.41 24.79
N ALA A 79 -1.81 23.23 24.33
CA ALA A 79 -3.02 23.54 25.11
C ALA A 79 -3.93 22.31 25.29
N LEU A 80 -4.06 21.46 24.25
CA LEU A 80 -4.75 20.18 24.38
C LEU A 80 -4.09 19.25 25.40
N LYS A 81 -2.76 19.14 25.35
CA LYS A 81 -1.98 18.33 26.31
C LYS A 81 -2.19 18.82 27.76
N GLN A 82 -2.22 20.13 27.98
CA GLN A 82 -2.55 20.72 29.27
C GLN A 82 -3.99 20.40 29.71
N GLY A 83 -4.96 20.55 28.79
CA GLY A 83 -6.36 20.21 29.04
C GLY A 83 -6.59 18.76 29.42
N LEU A 84 -5.84 17.84 28.81
CA LEU A 84 -5.88 16.41 29.13
C LEU A 84 -5.23 16.10 30.48
N SER A 85 -4.14 16.74 30.83
CA SER A 85 -3.43 16.50 32.10
C SER A 85 -4.27 16.85 33.34
N GLY A 86 -5.18 17.81 33.22
CA GLY A 86 -6.17 18.12 34.25
C GLY A 86 -7.27 17.09 34.41
N ARG A 87 -7.56 16.32 33.36
CA ARG A 87 -8.59 15.25 33.35
C ARG A 87 -8.04 13.89 33.74
N GLY A 88 -6.72 13.67 33.68
CA GLY A 88 -6.08 12.38 33.84
C GLY A 88 -6.07 11.82 35.26
N LYS A 89 -6.44 12.58 36.29
CA LYS A 89 -6.55 12.10 37.67
C LYS A 89 -8.00 12.01 38.09
N VAL A 90 -8.65 10.91 37.74
CA VAL A 90 -10.00 10.66 38.24
C VAL A 90 -9.90 10.26 39.70
N LYS A 91 -10.42 11.11 40.58
CA LYS A 91 -10.55 10.80 42.00
C LYS A 91 -11.43 9.56 42.14
N ASP A 92 -11.04 8.62 42.93
CA ASP A 92 -11.77 7.38 43.17
C ASP A 92 -11.75 6.33 42.02
N LEU A 93 -10.89 6.52 40.99
CA LEU A 93 -10.67 5.47 39.97
C LEU A 93 -9.99 4.26 40.62
N THR A 94 -10.68 3.15 40.67
CA THR A 94 -10.08 1.88 41.10
C THR A 94 -9.01 1.47 40.08
N LYS A 95 -7.85 1.01 40.53
CA LYS A 95 -6.76 0.64 39.63
C LYS A 95 -7.17 -0.39 38.60
N GLY A 96 -8.06 -1.31 38.92
CA GLY A 96 -8.58 -2.32 37.99
C GLY A 96 -7.48 -3.14 37.32
N GLU A 97 -6.35 -3.31 38.02
CA GLU A 97 -5.17 -3.99 37.48
C GLU A 97 -5.46 -5.49 37.37
N ILE A 98 -5.56 -5.98 36.15
CA ILE A 98 -5.69 -7.42 35.87
C ILE A 98 -4.32 -8.07 35.90
N ILE A 99 -3.32 -7.37 35.39
CA ILE A 99 -1.91 -7.76 35.45
C ILE A 99 -1.05 -6.55 35.88
N PRO A 100 0.10 -6.77 36.55
CA PRO A 100 0.99 -5.70 36.94
C PRO A 100 1.34 -4.77 35.76
N ARG A 101 1.38 -3.46 36.02
CA ARG A 101 1.69 -2.41 35.04
C ARG A 101 0.58 -2.08 34.04
N ARG A 102 -0.67 -2.53 34.26
CA ARG A 102 -1.83 -2.25 33.41
C ARG A 102 -3.01 -1.72 34.22
N ASP A 103 -2.84 -0.58 34.87
CA ASP A 103 -3.91 0.06 35.62
C ASP A 103 -4.79 0.98 34.75
N SER A 104 -5.97 1.30 35.25
CA SER A 104 -6.95 2.12 34.55
C SER A 104 -6.44 3.55 34.29
N GLN A 105 -5.62 4.11 35.21
CA GLN A 105 -5.06 5.43 35.05
C GLN A 105 -4.08 5.48 33.86
N LEU A 106 -3.20 4.48 33.76
CA LEU A 106 -2.26 4.35 32.64
C LEU A 106 -3.01 4.19 31.30
N HIS A 107 -4.12 3.46 31.28
CA HIS A 107 -4.96 3.37 30.06
C HIS A 107 -5.50 4.71 29.63
N LEU A 108 -5.99 5.54 30.57
CA LEU A 108 -6.49 6.89 30.25
C LEU A 108 -5.37 7.78 29.70
N GLU A 109 -4.20 7.75 30.31
CA GLU A 109 -3.04 8.52 29.85
C GLU A 109 -2.64 8.13 28.43
N ARG A 110 -2.57 6.83 28.14
CA ARG A 110 -2.24 6.30 26.82
C ARG A 110 -3.29 6.64 25.75
N ARG A 111 -4.58 6.66 26.11
CA ARG A 111 -5.63 7.15 25.19
C ARG A 111 -5.47 8.64 24.89
N GLY A 112 -5.09 9.43 25.89
CA GLY A 112 -4.76 10.84 25.71
C GLY A 112 -3.55 11.04 24.78
N ASP A 113 -2.50 10.26 24.94
CA ASP A 113 -1.32 10.31 24.07
C ASP A 113 -1.69 9.96 22.60
N ARG A 114 -2.50 8.91 22.37
CA ARG A 114 -2.96 8.56 21.01
C ARG A 114 -3.81 9.67 20.41
N PHE A 115 -4.74 10.22 21.18
CA PHE A 115 -5.55 11.35 20.73
C PHE A 115 -4.70 12.53 20.27
N LEU A 116 -3.64 12.88 21.01
CA LEU A 116 -2.73 13.95 20.62
C LEU A 116 -1.99 13.66 19.31
N VAL A 117 -1.56 12.42 19.09
CA VAL A 117 -0.96 11.99 17.82
C VAL A 117 -1.95 12.14 16.66
N ASP A 118 -3.17 11.67 16.84
CA ASP A 118 -4.21 11.72 15.81
C ASP A 118 -4.60 13.16 15.45
N VAL A 119 -4.68 14.06 16.45
CA VAL A 119 -4.92 15.49 16.23
C VAL A 119 -3.73 16.14 15.51
N ALA A 120 -2.49 15.81 15.88
CA ALA A 120 -1.31 16.33 15.19
C ALA A 120 -1.29 15.92 13.71
N LEU A 121 -1.66 14.68 13.42
CA LEU A 121 -1.81 14.19 12.04
C LEU A 121 -2.94 14.90 11.29
N CYS A 122 -4.06 15.16 11.93
CA CYS A 122 -5.16 15.92 11.33
C CYS A 122 -4.71 17.34 10.94
N LEU A 123 -4.08 18.08 11.85
CA LEU A 123 -3.56 19.42 11.58
C LEU A 123 -2.50 19.41 10.46
N ARG A 124 -1.65 18.38 10.41
CA ARG A 124 -0.63 18.26 9.35
C ARG A 124 -1.23 17.93 7.99
N ARG A 125 -2.27 17.06 7.94
CA ARG A 125 -3.00 16.81 6.69
C ARG A 125 -3.64 18.07 6.14
N LEU A 126 -4.24 18.90 7.00
CA LEU A 126 -4.77 20.20 6.59
C LEU A 126 -3.68 21.12 6.04
N ALA A 127 -2.47 21.11 6.64
CA ALA A 127 -1.35 21.86 6.10
C ALA A 127 -0.95 21.37 4.69
N HIS A 128 -0.84 20.07 4.48
CA HIS A 128 -0.57 19.51 3.15
C HIS A 128 -1.69 19.83 2.15
N TYR A 129 -2.94 19.79 2.58
CA TYR A 129 -4.09 20.15 1.75
C TYR A 129 -4.01 21.61 1.26
N MET A 130 -3.69 22.53 2.15
CA MET A 130 -3.53 23.95 1.84
C MET A 130 -2.27 24.26 1.00
N SER A 131 -1.29 23.37 0.98
CA SER A 131 -0.04 23.53 0.23
C SER A 131 -0.08 22.98 -1.20
N VAL A 132 -1.22 22.40 -1.63
CA VAL A 132 -1.36 21.82 -2.97
C VAL A 132 -1.25 22.90 -4.04
N SER A 133 -0.20 22.79 -4.88
CA SER A 133 0.06 23.75 -5.96
C SER A 133 -0.90 23.60 -7.15
N MET A 134 -1.00 24.64 -7.96
CA MET A 134 -1.76 24.60 -9.23
C MET A 134 -1.16 23.57 -10.20
N GLU A 135 0.17 23.45 -10.24
CA GLU A 135 0.86 22.46 -11.06
C GLU A 135 0.44 21.04 -10.70
N MET A 136 0.36 20.72 -9.40
CA MET A 136 -0.13 19.41 -8.95
C MET A 136 -1.58 19.18 -9.36
N ARG A 137 -2.44 20.20 -9.24
CA ARG A 137 -3.84 20.08 -9.64
C ARG A 137 -3.99 19.84 -11.14
N MET A 138 -3.19 20.54 -11.97
CA MET A 138 -3.17 20.32 -13.43
C MET A 138 -2.70 18.89 -13.76
N GLU A 139 -1.67 18.41 -13.09
CA GLU A 139 -1.18 17.04 -13.26
C GLU A 139 -2.27 16.01 -12.90
N TRP A 140 -2.99 16.20 -11.81
CA TRP A 140 -4.08 15.31 -11.43
C TRP A 140 -5.23 15.35 -12.43
N GLN A 141 -5.64 16.54 -12.91
CA GLN A 141 -6.67 16.65 -13.92
C GLN A 141 -6.27 15.91 -15.20
N ARG A 142 -5.04 16.10 -15.64
CA ARG A 142 -4.44 15.40 -16.78
C ARG A 142 -4.48 13.87 -16.60
N MET A 143 -4.01 13.38 -15.47
CA MET A 143 -3.98 11.95 -15.19
C MET A 143 -5.38 11.34 -15.04
N MET A 144 -6.31 12.02 -14.41
CA MET A 144 -7.70 11.57 -14.30
C MET A 144 -8.38 11.52 -15.67
N THR A 145 -8.16 12.52 -16.53
CA THR A 145 -8.66 12.55 -17.91
C THR A 145 -8.11 11.36 -18.71
N ARG A 146 -6.79 11.14 -18.66
CA ARG A 146 -6.12 10.00 -19.29
C ARG A 146 -6.68 8.66 -18.80
N THR A 147 -6.89 8.53 -17.50
CA THR A 147 -7.46 7.32 -16.88
C THR A 147 -8.86 7.03 -17.38
N ARG A 148 -9.72 8.04 -17.39
CA ARG A 148 -11.10 7.90 -17.88
C ARG A 148 -11.16 7.55 -19.36
N ASN A 149 -10.31 8.17 -20.18
CA ASN A 149 -10.22 7.87 -21.61
C ASN A 149 -9.74 6.43 -21.82
N LEU A 150 -8.68 6.00 -21.14
CA LEU A 150 -8.18 4.63 -21.19
C LEU A 150 -9.25 3.61 -20.78
N ASP A 151 -9.95 3.85 -19.67
CA ASP A 151 -11.04 2.99 -19.19
C ASP A 151 -12.17 2.85 -20.22
N SER A 152 -12.48 3.93 -20.92
CA SER A 152 -13.51 3.94 -21.98
C SER A 152 -13.06 3.14 -23.20
N HIS A 153 -11.80 3.26 -23.63
CA HIS A 153 -11.24 2.47 -24.73
C HIS A 153 -11.17 0.97 -24.39
N LEU A 154 -10.75 0.64 -23.19
CA LEU A 154 -10.72 -0.75 -22.72
C LEU A 154 -12.13 -1.35 -22.66
N LYS A 155 -13.13 -0.58 -22.21
CA LYS A 155 -14.53 -1.00 -22.26
C LYS A 155 -14.96 -1.38 -23.67
N GLU A 156 -14.67 -0.52 -24.64
CA GLU A 156 -15.04 -0.78 -26.04
C GLU A 156 -14.35 -2.05 -26.56
N ILE A 157 -13.02 -2.18 -26.35
CA ILE A 157 -12.25 -3.35 -26.78
C ILE A 157 -12.82 -4.64 -26.18
N PHE A 158 -13.15 -4.65 -24.89
CA PHE A 158 -13.62 -5.87 -24.23
C PHE A 158 -15.11 -6.18 -24.46
N THR A 159 -15.92 -5.22 -24.89
CA THR A 159 -17.34 -5.45 -25.17
C THR A 159 -17.61 -5.72 -26.65
N VAL A 160 -16.92 -5.02 -27.55
CA VAL A 160 -17.06 -5.21 -29.02
C VAL A 160 -16.15 -6.35 -29.49
N GLY A 161 -15.01 -6.55 -28.85
CA GLY A 161 -13.97 -7.49 -29.23
C GLY A 161 -13.09 -6.98 -30.38
N MET A 162 -11.89 -7.53 -30.46
CA MET A 162 -10.94 -7.30 -31.56
C MET A 162 -10.79 -8.58 -32.40
N ASP A 163 -10.55 -8.43 -33.68
CA ASP A 163 -10.28 -9.57 -34.54
C ASP A 163 -8.92 -10.21 -34.19
N THR A 164 -8.91 -11.53 -34.07
CA THR A 164 -7.70 -12.32 -33.82
C THR A 164 -7.22 -12.97 -35.13
N PRO A 165 -5.92 -13.33 -35.27
CA PRO A 165 -5.37 -13.90 -36.50
C PRO A 165 -6.02 -15.19 -36.95
N ASP A 166 -6.63 -15.93 -36.04
CA ASP A 166 -7.37 -17.19 -36.32
C ASP A 166 -8.83 -16.93 -36.75
N GLY A 167 -9.21 -15.69 -36.92
CA GLY A 167 -10.57 -15.29 -37.32
C GLY A 167 -11.61 -15.27 -36.22
N GLY A 168 -11.16 -15.39 -34.96
CA GLY A 168 -11.99 -15.22 -33.78
C GLY A 168 -12.10 -13.75 -33.34
N LYS A 169 -12.71 -13.56 -32.16
CA LYS A 169 -12.74 -12.28 -31.45
C LYS A 169 -12.02 -12.40 -30.12
N PHE A 170 -11.11 -11.47 -29.85
CA PHE A 170 -10.55 -11.31 -28.53
C PHE A 170 -11.62 -10.73 -27.59
N GLY A 171 -12.00 -11.51 -26.60
CA GLY A 171 -12.89 -11.10 -25.53
C GLY A 171 -12.13 -11.16 -24.21
N GLY A 172 -11.37 -10.12 -23.92
CA GLY A 172 -10.61 -10.04 -22.67
C GLY A 172 -11.49 -9.71 -21.47
N LYS A 173 -10.85 -9.66 -20.31
CA LYS A 173 -11.45 -9.22 -19.06
C LYS A 173 -10.55 -8.19 -18.40
N GLY A 174 -11.06 -7.00 -18.19
CA GLY A 174 -10.39 -5.95 -17.43
C GLY A 174 -11.35 -5.35 -16.41
N PHE A 175 -10.82 -4.51 -15.54
CA PHE A 175 -11.56 -3.89 -14.44
C PHE A 175 -11.69 -2.40 -14.66
N ARG A 176 -12.85 -1.85 -14.27
CA ARG A 176 -13.22 -0.46 -14.48
C ARG A 176 -12.73 0.43 -13.35
N SER A 177 -12.32 1.67 -13.71
CA SER A 177 -11.79 2.69 -12.79
C SER A 177 -12.73 3.87 -12.56
N THR A 178 -13.83 3.94 -13.31
CA THR A 178 -14.74 5.11 -13.33
C THR A 178 -15.17 5.53 -11.93
N TRP A 179 -14.96 6.81 -11.59
CA TRP A 179 -15.16 7.52 -10.33
C TRP A 179 -14.13 7.21 -9.23
N GLN A 180 -13.09 6.42 -9.53
CA GLN A 180 -12.01 6.12 -8.60
C GLN A 180 -10.66 6.73 -9.05
N GLU A 181 -10.69 7.66 -10.02
CA GLU A 181 -9.49 8.24 -10.61
C GLU A 181 -8.72 9.15 -9.64
N GLY A 182 -9.32 9.60 -8.54
CA GLY A 182 -8.65 10.41 -7.51
C GLY A 182 -7.37 9.79 -6.96
N CYS A 183 -7.19 8.47 -7.07
CA CYS A 183 -6.00 7.74 -6.64
C CYS A 183 -4.70 8.21 -7.34
N VAL A 184 -4.78 8.88 -8.50
CA VAL A 184 -3.62 9.44 -9.22
C VAL A 184 -2.81 10.39 -8.34
N ALA A 185 -3.46 11.06 -7.40
CA ALA A 185 -2.83 12.04 -6.51
C ALA A 185 -1.87 11.41 -5.49
N VAL A 186 -1.95 10.10 -5.26
CA VAL A 186 -1.01 9.36 -4.40
C VAL A 186 0.43 9.53 -4.88
N ALA A 187 0.66 9.42 -6.19
CA ALA A 187 1.99 9.48 -6.78
C ALA A 187 2.74 10.79 -6.51
N THR A 188 2.02 11.91 -6.40
CA THR A 188 2.63 13.22 -6.11
C THR A 188 3.09 13.39 -4.66
N ALA A 189 2.67 12.49 -3.76
CA ALA A 189 3.11 12.47 -2.37
C ALA A 189 4.34 11.56 -2.14
N LEU A 190 4.80 10.83 -3.16
CA LEU A 190 5.86 9.84 -3.08
C LEU A 190 7.18 10.37 -3.65
N LYS A 191 8.29 9.84 -3.10
CA LYS A 191 9.60 9.96 -3.74
C LYS A 191 9.63 9.01 -4.94
N ARG A 192 9.72 9.55 -6.14
CA ARG A 192 9.84 8.78 -7.38
C ARG A 192 11.23 8.93 -7.96
N ASN A 193 11.79 7.86 -8.49
CA ASN A 193 13.04 7.96 -9.25
C ASN A 193 12.75 8.67 -10.59
N GLN A 194 13.45 9.75 -10.86
CA GLN A 194 13.27 10.51 -12.10
C GLN A 194 14.14 9.98 -13.26
N THR A 195 14.97 8.99 -13.03
CA THR A 195 15.80 8.39 -14.08
C THR A 195 14.99 7.31 -14.81
N ASN A 196 14.67 7.57 -16.08
CA ASN A 196 14.08 6.58 -17.00
C ASN A 196 15.13 5.58 -17.53
N GLU A 197 16.29 5.46 -16.90
CA GLU A 197 17.33 4.52 -17.30
C GLU A 197 17.00 3.13 -16.74
N PRO A 198 16.76 2.12 -17.61
CA PRO A 198 16.35 0.77 -17.19
C PRO A 198 17.34 0.08 -16.26
N ASP A 199 18.63 0.45 -16.33
CA ASP A 199 19.71 -0.16 -15.55
C ASP A 199 19.98 0.56 -14.22
N SER A 200 19.30 1.69 -13.96
CA SER A 200 19.43 2.38 -12.68
C SER A 200 18.54 1.70 -11.62
N PRO A 201 19.10 1.31 -10.46
CA PRO A 201 18.28 0.74 -9.40
C PRO A 201 17.26 1.76 -8.91
N TYR A 202 16.00 1.35 -8.83
CA TYR A 202 14.95 2.21 -8.29
C TYR A 202 15.18 2.49 -6.80
N ASP A 203 15.29 3.76 -6.43
CA ASP A 203 15.55 4.21 -5.05
C ASP A 203 14.35 4.96 -4.43
N GLY A 204 13.22 5.00 -5.13
CA GLY A 204 11.99 5.66 -4.69
C GLY A 204 11.12 4.82 -3.76
N ASP A 205 9.97 5.40 -3.41
CA ASP A 205 8.91 4.75 -2.65
C ASP A 205 8.13 3.76 -3.52
N PHE A 206 7.52 2.72 -2.91
CA PHE A 206 6.77 1.70 -3.63
C PHE A 206 5.28 1.78 -3.36
N VAL A 207 4.49 1.44 -4.39
CA VAL A 207 3.04 1.25 -4.28
C VAL A 207 2.65 -0.18 -4.68
N ALA A 208 1.64 -0.74 -4.02
CA ALA A 208 0.89 -1.90 -4.47
C ALA A 208 -0.54 -1.43 -4.75
N PRO A 209 -0.88 -1.06 -6.00
CA PRO A 209 -2.21 -0.59 -6.38
C PRO A 209 -3.22 -1.73 -6.37
N MET A 210 -4.51 -1.42 -6.36
CA MET A 210 -5.54 -2.38 -6.77
C MET A 210 -5.53 -2.54 -8.29
N ILE A 211 -6.09 -3.64 -8.79
CA ILE A 211 -6.17 -3.90 -10.23
C ILE A 211 -6.90 -2.79 -11.00
N ARG A 212 -7.82 -2.07 -10.33
CA ARG A 212 -8.56 -0.94 -10.92
C ARG A 212 -7.87 0.41 -10.80
N ASP A 213 -6.78 0.50 -10.06
CA ASP A 213 -6.03 1.75 -9.85
C ASP A 213 -5.06 2.01 -11.03
N ILE A 214 -5.54 1.80 -12.27
CA ILE A 214 -4.74 2.01 -13.50
C ILE A 214 -4.23 3.45 -13.59
N GLY A 215 -4.99 4.42 -13.06
CA GLY A 215 -4.55 5.80 -12.97
C GLY A 215 -3.33 5.99 -12.07
N LEU A 216 -3.26 5.27 -10.94
CA LEU A 216 -2.08 5.30 -10.07
C LEU A 216 -0.87 4.67 -10.77
N CYS A 217 -1.04 3.57 -11.51
CA CYS A 217 0.04 2.97 -12.31
C CYS A 217 0.59 3.99 -13.33
N MET A 218 -0.28 4.70 -14.05
CA MET A 218 0.13 5.75 -14.99
C MET A 218 0.79 6.95 -14.30
N ALA A 219 0.27 7.36 -13.14
CA ALA A 219 0.86 8.44 -12.36
C ALA A 219 2.26 8.05 -11.80
N MET A 220 2.53 6.76 -11.62
CA MET A 220 3.87 6.23 -11.30
C MET A 220 4.78 6.10 -12.52
N GLY A 221 4.27 6.23 -13.74
CA GLY A 221 5.05 6.31 -14.97
C GLY A 221 4.72 5.28 -16.05
N ASP A 222 3.71 4.43 -15.86
CA ASP A 222 3.21 3.56 -16.92
C ASP A 222 2.51 4.38 -18.01
N THR A 223 2.54 3.88 -19.23
CA THR A 223 1.83 4.49 -20.37
C THR A 223 0.48 3.81 -20.60
N PRO A 224 -0.47 4.46 -21.29
CA PRO A 224 -1.68 3.78 -21.73
C PRO A 224 -1.41 2.52 -22.55
N ALA A 225 -0.36 2.52 -23.37
CA ALA A 225 0.05 1.36 -24.15
C ALA A 225 0.53 0.20 -23.27
N ASP A 226 1.31 0.47 -22.22
CA ASP A 226 1.76 -0.55 -21.25
C ASP A 226 0.56 -1.30 -20.65
N LEU A 227 -0.46 -0.55 -20.22
CA LEU A 227 -1.68 -1.11 -19.63
C LEU A 227 -2.53 -1.88 -20.65
N MET A 228 -2.70 -1.34 -21.84
CA MET A 228 -3.45 -2.00 -22.93
C MET A 228 -2.77 -3.30 -23.37
N THR A 229 -1.45 -3.29 -23.60
CA THR A 229 -0.71 -4.49 -24.04
C THR A 229 -0.81 -5.64 -23.05
N ALA A 230 -0.77 -5.36 -21.77
CA ALA A 230 -0.90 -6.37 -20.72
C ALA A 230 -2.32 -6.96 -20.70
N GLN A 231 -3.35 -6.11 -20.69
CA GLN A 231 -4.74 -6.57 -20.64
C GLN A 231 -5.19 -7.28 -21.93
N MET A 232 -4.60 -6.92 -23.08
CA MET A 232 -4.91 -7.52 -24.39
C MET A 232 -4.01 -8.73 -24.70
N GLY A 233 -3.01 -9.03 -23.90
CA GLY A 233 -2.10 -10.15 -24.14
C GLY A 233 -1.24 -10.00 -25.39
N LYS A 234 -0.83 -8.77 -25.75
CA LYS A 234 0.00 -8.50 -26.92
C LYS A 234 1.45 -8.95 -26.70
N ALA A 235 2.15 -9.30 -27.79
CA ALA A 235 3.49 -9.92 -27.76
C ALA A 235 4.51 -9.12 -26.95
N ASP A 236 4.56 -7.79 -27.17
CA ASP A 236 5.54 -6.89 -26.51
C ASP A 236 5.00 -6.25 -25.23
N SER A 237 4.10 -6.95 -24.53
CA SER A 237 3.60 -6.48 -23.24
C SER A 237 4.71 -6.29 -22.22
N VAL A 238 4.61 -5.24 -21.40
CA VAL A 238 5.47 -5.02 -20.23
C VAL A 238 5.42 -6.17 -19.21
N MET A 239 4.40 -7.02 -19.30
CA MET A 239 4.21 -8.22 -18.46
C MET A 239 4.68 -9.51 -19.15
N ASN A 240 5.52 -9.43 -20.16
CA ASN A 240 6.04 -10.59 -20.90
C ASN A 240 7.11 -11.40 -20.12
N GLY A 241 7.58 -10.89 -18.98
CA GLY A 241 8.60 -11.55 -18.15
C GLY A 241 9.99 -11.53 -18.79
N GLY A 242 10.26 -10.61 -19.74
CA GLY A 242 11.52 -10.51 -20.47
C GLY A 242 11.68 -11.57 -21.57
N ILE A 243 10.62 -12.26 -21.96
CA ILE A 243 10.63 -13.29 -22.99
C ILE A 243 10.00 -12.73 -24.26
N GLU A 244 10.76 -12.74 -25.34
CA GLU A 244 10.33 -12.28 -26.66
C GLU A 244 9.03 -12.99 -27.09
N ALA A 245 8.08 -12.24 -27.63
CA ALA A 245 6.78 -12.69 -28.10
C ALA A 245 5.91 -13.44 -27.07
N ALA A 246 6.25 -13.41 -25.78
CA ALA A 246 5.49 -14.12 -24.76
C ALA A 246 4.19 -13.45 -24.35
N GLY A 247 4.03 -12.19 -24.67
CA GLY A 247 2.82 -11.43 -24.42
C GLY A 247 2.57 -11.08 -22.96
N GLY A 248 1.45 -10.43 -22.73
CA GLY A 248 0.94 -10.14 -21.39
C GLY A 248 0.47 -11.39 -20.70
N ARG A 249 1.33 -12.00 -19.91
CA ARG A 249 1.02 -13.20 -19.12
C ARG A 249 0.07 -12.95 -17.99
N ASP A 250 0.02 -11.70 -17.55
CA ASP A 250 -0.89 -11.23 -16.52
C ASP A 250 -1.41 -9.84 -16.91
N LEU A 251 -2.67 -9.60 -16.62
CA LEU A 251 -3.33 -8.30 -16.80
C LEU A 251 -3.04 -7.35 -15.63
N HIS A 252 -2.40 -7.85 -14.56
CA HIS A 252 -2.05 -7.09 -13.37
C HIS A 252 -0.71 -6.38 -13.58
N VAL A 253 -0.77 -5.15 -14.09
CA VAL A 253 0.43 -4.39 -14.45
C VAL A 253 1.19 -3.92 -13.22
N GLY A 254 2.51 -4.06 -13.27
CA GLY A 254 3.43 -3.53 -12.31
C GLY A 254 4.83 -3.41 -12.89
N CYS A 255 5.60 -2.48 -12.36
CA CYS A 255 6.96 -2.23 -12.81
C CYS A 255 7.84 -1.81 -11.63
N PHE A 256 8.79 -2.66 -11.26
CA PHE A 256 9.70 -2.38 -10.14
C PHE A 256 10.58 -1.14 -10.39
N HIS A 257 10.95 -0.87 -11.65
CA HIS A 257 11.71 0.33 -12.02
C HIS A 257 10.90 1.64 -11.91
N ARG A 258 9.59 1.53 -11.71
CA ARG A 258 8.67 2.64 -11.47
C ARG A 258 8.09 2.62 -10.05
N GLY A 259 8.54 1.67 -9.21
CA GLY A 259 8.06 1.51 -7.83
C GLY A 259 6.65 0.94 -7.73
N VAL A 260 6.21 0.16 -8.71
CA VAL A 260 4.89 -0.47 -8.72
C VAL A 260 5.02 -1.98 -8.55
N LEU A 261 4.56 -2.50 -7.41
CA LEU A 261 4.34 -3.93 -7.21
C LEU A 261 3.01 -4.33 -7.88
N PRO A 262 3.01 -5.30 -8.82
CA PRO A 262 1.78 -5.70 -9.48
C PRO A 262 0.69 -6.11 -8.47
N PRO A 263 -0.57 -5.73 -8.68
CA PRO A 263 -1.67 -6.31 -7.93
C PRO A 263 -1.77 -7.82 -8.18
N THR A 264 -2.45 -8.53 -7.31
CA THR A 264 -2.63 -9.98 -7.40
C THR A 264 -4.10 -10.36 -7.50
N ALA A 265 -4.42 -11.42 -8.25
CA ALA A 265 -5.77 -11.97 -8.28
C ALA A 265 -6.20 -12.54 -6.92
N PRO A 266 -5.37 -13.33 -6.21
CA PRO A 266 -5.63 -13.66 -4.82
C PRO A 266 -5.45 -12.42 -3.95
N LEU A 267 -6.55 -11.92 -3.41
CA LEU A 267 -6.55 -10.76 -2.51
C LEU A 267 -6.32 -11.23 -1.06
N PRO A 268 -5.51 -10.52 -0.28
CA PRO A 268 -4.80 -9.24 -0.47
C PRO A 268 -3.28 -9.38 -0.72
N ILE A 269 -2.83 -10.41 -1.39
CA ILE A 269 -1.42 -10.88 -1.42
C ILE A 269 -0.43 -9.76 -1.80
N ALA A 270 -0.74 -8.92 -2.79
CA ALA A 270 0.15 -7.80 -3.15
C ALA A 270 0.41 -6.86 -1.96
N SER A 271 -0.65 -6.54 -1.20
CA SER A 271 -0.56 -5.69 0.00
C SER A 271 0.31 -6.34 1.10
N VAL A 272 0.17 -7.65 1.29
CA VAL A 272 0.96 -8.41 2.27
C VAL A 272 2.42 -8.54 1.84
N THR A 273 2.66 -8.78 0.54
CA THR A 273 4.01 -8.81 -0.04
C THR A 273 4.70 -7.45 0.10
N LEU A 274 3.98 -6.34 -0.16
CA LEU A 274 4.54 -5.00 0.04
C LEU A 274 4.89 -4.74 1.52
N THR A 275 4.16 -5.33 2.46
CA THR A 275 4.52 -5.28 3.89
C THR A 275 5.88 -5.92 4.14
N GLY A 276 6.22 -7.00 3.43
CA GLY A 276 7.55 -7.62 3.46
C GLY A 276 8.64 -6.73 2.84
N MET A 277 8.32 -5.99 1.76
CA MET A 277 9.25 -4.99 1.22
C MET A 277 9.49 -3.86 2.24
N ALA A 278 8.44 -3.40 2.93
CA ALA A 278 8.57 -2.41 4.00
C ALA A 278 9.39 -2.95 5.19
N LEU A 279 9.30 -4.24 5.50
CA LEU A 279 10.15 -4.91 6.48
C LEU A 279 11.63 -4.86 6.08
N SER A 280 11.93 -5.07 4.79
CA SER A 280 13.28 -4.90 4.26
C SER A 280 13.79 -3.46 4.42
N SER A 281 12.97 -2.48 4.04
CA SER A 281 13.32 -1.06 4.18
C SER A 281 13.52 -0.65 5.64
N TRP A 282 12.69 -1.16 6.54
CA TRP A 282 12.85 -0.97 7.98
C TRP A 282 14.18 -1.57 8.50
N LYS A 283 14.54 -2.76 8.03
CA LYS A 283 15.79 -3.43 8.44
C LYS A 283 17.03 -2.75 7.90
N LYS A 284 16.96 -2.24 6.65
CA LYS A 284 18.05 -1.53 5.96
C LYS A 284 18.16 -0.05 6.34
N GLU A 285 17.13 0.50 6.96
CA GLU A 285 17.02 1.93 7.25
C GLU A 285 17.22 2.82 5.99
N ASP A 286 16.73 2.32 4.83
CA ASP A 286 16.96 2.95 3.52
C ASP A 286 16.08 4.19 3.24
N GLY A 287 15.18 4.53 4.16
CA GLY A 287 14.32 5.71 4.09
C GLY A 287 13.18 5.62 3.07
N ARG A 288 12.85 4.44 2.55
CA ARG A 288 11.73 4.21 1.63
C ARG A 288 10.42 4.09 2.37
N PHE A 289 9.40 4.63 1.75
CA PHE A 289 8.02 4.54 2.19
C PHE A 289 7.23 3.65 1.24
N HIS A 290 6.20 2.98 1.78
CA HIS A 290 5.41 2.01 1.03
C HIS A 290 3.92 2.35 1.16
N VAL A 291 3.16 2.18 0.06
CA VAL A 291 1.70 2.40 0.06
C VAL A 291 1.00 1.16 -0.51
N ALA A 292 0.23 0.49 0.33
CA ALA A 292 -0.54 -0.70 -0.06
C ALA A 292 -2.02 -0.35 -0.20
N CYS A 293 -2.58 -0.46 -1.42
CA CYS A 293 -4.00 -0.24 -1.68
C CYS A 293 -4.78 -1.55 -1.59
N ILE A 294 -5.99 -1.48 -1.04
CA ILE A 294 -6.89 -2.61 -0.89
C ILE A 294 -8.35 -2.13 -0.96
N GLY A 295 -9.25 -2.97 -1.45
CA GLY A 295 -10.69 -2.73 -1.39
C GLY A 295 -11.32 -3.18 -0.06
N GLU A 296 -12.50 -2.66 0.24
CA GLU A 296 -13.25 -2.98 1.46
C GLU A 296 -13.51 -4.48 1.60
N GLY A 297 -13.89 -5.18 0.52
CA GLY A 297 -14.13 -6.62 0.54
C GLY A 297 -12.87 -7.41 0.89
N SER A 298 -11.74 -7.05 0.31
CA SER A 298 -10.44 -7.71 0.54
C SER A 298 -9.94 -7.54 1.97
N SER A 299 -10.35 -6.50 2.66
CA SER A 299 -10.01 -6.25 4.06
C SER A 299 -10.65 -7.23 5.05
N SER A 300 -11.45 -8.17 4.55
CA SER A 300 -12.01 -9.29 5.33
C SER A 300 -11.06 -10.48 5.42
N SER A 301 -10.00 -10.51 4.59
CA SER A 301 -9.01 -11.60 4.56
C SER A 301 -8.14 -11.61 5.82
N GLY A 302 -7.86 -12.81 6.35
CA GLY A 302 -7.01 -13.00 7.53
C GLY A 302 -5.59 -12.47 7.33
N GLU A 303 -5.00 -12.72 6.18
CA GLU A 303 -3.64 -12.32 5.82
C GLU A 303 -3.46 -10.79 5.86
N TRP A 304 -4.51 -10.03 5.52
CA TRP A 304 -4.45 -8.57 5.64
C TRP A 304 -4.39 -8.11 7.11
N TRP A 305 -5.16 -8.73 7.99
CA TRP A 305 -5.11 -8.44 9.43
C TRP A 305 -3.75 -8.79 10.04
N GLU A 306 -3.17 -9.90 9.63
CA GLU A 306 -1.83 -10.32 10.03
C GLU A 306 -0.76 -9.32 9.57
N ALA A 307 -0.86 -8.82 8.31
CA ALA A 307 0.03 -7.80 7.76
C ALA A 307 -0.05 -6.48 8.55
N LEU A 308 -1.26 -6.01 8.89
CA LEU A 308 -1.44 -4.83 9.73
C LEU A 308 -0.78 -5.03 11.10
N ASN A 309 -0.99 -6.21 11.71
CA ASN A 309 -0.41 -6.54 13.00
C ASN A 309 1.12 -6.56 12.96
N LEU A 310 1.72 -7.20 11.96
CA LEU A 310 3.16 -7.20 11.75
C LEU A 310 3.70 -5.77 11.59
N ALA A 311 3.07 -4.97 10.71
CA ALA A 311 3.49 -3.61 10.45
C ALA A 311 3.42 -2.74 11.73
N ALA A 312 2.32 -2.84 12.49
CA ALA A 312 2.15 -2.11 13.75
C ALA A 312 3.17 -2.54 14.82
N THR A 313 3.39 -3.85 14.95
CA THR A 313 4.32 -4.40 15.95
C THR A 313 5.75 -3.94 15.71
N ARG A 314 6.20 -3.93 14.45
CA ARG A 314 7.56 -3.52 14.08
C ARG A 314 7.68 -2.01 13.81
N GLY A 315 6.59 -1.32 13.53
CA GLY A 315 6.60 0.09 13.14
C GLY A 315 7.14 0.31 11.74
N LEU A 316 6.68 -0.54 10.80
CA LEU A 316 7.17 -0.54 9.43
C LEU A 316 6.83 0.75 8.68
N PRO A 317 7.67 1.17 7.71
CA PRO A 317 7.46 2.38 6.92
C PRO A 317 6.42 2.15 5.81
N ILE A 318 5.15 1.90 6.19
CA ILE A 318 4.06 1.60 5.28
C ILE A 318 2.76 2.31 5.68
N SER A 319 1.99 2.75 4.68
CA SER A 319 0.60 3.17 4.84
C SER A 319 -0.32 2.24 4.04
N TYR A 320 -1.43 1.87 4.65
CA TYR A 320 -2.47 1.11 3.98
C TYR A 320 -3.57 2.07 3.53
N ILE A 321 -4.00 1.98 2.28
CA ILE A 321 -5.16 2.69 1.75
C ILE A 321 -6.27 1.67 1.52
N LEU A 322 -7.36 1.81 2.28
CA LEU A 322 -8.56 1.00 2.13
C LEU A 322 -9.61 1.81 1.38
N GLN A 323 -9.91 1.40 0.15
CA GLN A 323 -10.90 2.05 -0.70
C GLN A 323 -12.25 1.36 -0.54
N ASN A 324 -13.21 2.05 0.10
CA ASN A 324 -14.60 1.62 0.13
C ASN A 324 -15.33 2.18 -1.10
N ASN A 325 -15.46 1.38 -2.14
CA ASN A 325 -16.17 1.77 -3.36
C ASN A 325 -17.62 1.28 -3.37
N GLN A 326 -18.17 0.99 -2.20
CA GLN A 326 -19.54 0.63 -1.87
C GLN A 326 -19.97 -0.77 -2.31
N ILE A 327 -19.09 -1.55 -2.95
CA ILE A 327 -19.47 -2.89 -3.38
C ILE A 327 -18.28 -3.77 -3.82
N ALA A 328 -18.12 -4.93 -3.20
CA ALA A 328 -17.15 -5.95 -3.60
C ALA A 328 -17.80 -6.90 -4.62
N LEU A 329 -17.57 -6.68 -5.91
CA LEU A 329 -18.26 -7.32 -7.03
C LEU A 329 -19.76 -7.02 -7.00
N ASP A 330 -20.54 -7.80 -6.26
CA ASP A 330 -21.98 -7.68 -6.02
C ASP A 330 -22.36 -7.74 -4.53
N THR A 331 -21.36 -7.82 -3.64
CA THR A 331 -21.56 -7.92 -2.19
C THR A 331 -21.42 -6.54 -1.55
N PRO A 332 -22.50 -6.00 -0.95
CA PRO A 332 -22.47 -4.68 -0.31
C PRO A 332 -21.61 -4.67 0.97
N PRO A 333 -21.12 -3.50 1.41
CA PRO A 333 -20.25 -3.35 2.58
C PRO A 333 -20.79 -3.94 3.87
N ILE A 334 -22.09 -3.87 4.08
CA ILE A 334 -22.77 -4.43 5.27
C ILE A 334 -22.58 -5.95 5.41
N ASN A 335 -22.35 -6.66 4.31
CA ASN A 335 -22.06 -8.09 4.30
C ASN A 335 -20.56 -8.40 4.37
N GLN A 336 -19.69 -7.37 4.33
CA GLN A 336 -18.24 -7.51 4.42
C GLN A 336 -17.72 -7.22 5.83
N SER A 337 -18.31 -6.27 6.54
CA SER A 337 -17.82 -5.85 7.85
C SER A 337 -18.93 -5.18 8.67
N ASN A 338 -18.83 -5.32 9.98
CA ASN A 338 -19.74 -4.66 10.93
C ASN A 338 -19.18 -3.32 11.45
N VAL A 339 -18.06 -2.83 10.90
CA VAL A 339 -17.55 -1.51 11.26
C VAL A 339 -18.31 -0.44 10.48
N GLU A 340 -18.63 0.67 11.13
CA GLU A 340 -19.26 1.82 10.49
C GLU A 340 -18.25 2.58 9.62
N LEU A 341 -17.08 2.86 10.18
CA LEU A 341 -15.95 3.47 9.49
C LEU A 341 -14.84 2.45 9.31
N TRP A 342 -14.42 2.20 8.07
CA TRP A 342 -13.36 1.23 7.79
C TRP A 342 -12.01 1.61 8.41
N ALA A 343 -11.80 2.90 8.70
CA ALA A 343 -10.67 3.40 9.49
C ALA A 343 -10.59 2.75 10.88
N ASP A 344 -11.71 2.30 11.46
CA ASP A 344 -11.76 1.68 12.79
C ASP A 344 -11.02 0.35 12.86
N LYS A 345 -10.82 -0.32 11.73
CA LYS A 345 -10.01 -1.55 11.68
C LYS A 345 -8.57 -1.34 12.18
N ALA A 346 -8.02 -0.14 12.03
CA ALA A 346 -6.69 0.20 12.51
C ALA A 346 -6.61 0.38 14.04
N ILE A 347 -7.73 0.67 14.70
CA ILE A 347 -7.75 0.86 16.16
C ILE A 347 -7.30 -0.42 16.87
N ALA A 348 -7.74 -1.59 16.38
CA ALA A 348 -7.37 -2.88 16.94
C ALA A 348 -5.86 -3.13 16.92
N MET A 349 -5.16 -2.56 15.93
CA MET A 349 -3.71 -2.64 15.77
C MET A 349 -2.96 -1.49 16.45
N GLY A 350 -3.69 -0.52 17.01
CA GLY A 350 -3.09 0.67 17.62
C GLY A 350 -2.44 1.63 16.64
N MET A 351 -2.87 1.61 15.39
CA MET A 351 -2.38 2.47 14.30
C MET A 351 -3.23 3.74 14.18
N PRO A 352 -2.63 4.89 13.88
CA PRO A 352 -3.38 6.07 13.45
C PRO A 352 -4.15 5.80 12.16
N SER A 353 -5.36 6.35 12.07
CA SER A 353 -6.21 6.18 10.89
C SER A 353 -7.21 7.32 10.74
N TRP A 354 -7.67 7.55 9.51
CA TRP A 354 -8.65 8.58 9.20
C TRP A 354 -9.40 8.27 7.90
N THR A 355 -10.54 8.92 7.74
CA THR A 355 -11.39 8.80 6.55
C THR A 355 -11.25 10.05 5.67
N ILE A 356 -11.22 9.85 4.35
CA ILE A 356 -11.18 10.91 3.34
C ILE A 356 -12.26 10.73 2.28
N ASP A 357 -12.61 11.83 1.62
CA ASP A 357 -13.44 11.84 0.42
C ASP A 357 -12.58 11.44 -0.80
N GLY A 358 -12.89 10.30 -1.42
CA GLY A 358 -12.17 9.76 -2.57
C GLY A 358 -12.40 10.53 -3.86
N SER A 359 -13.40 11.42 -3.91
CA SER A 359 -13.66 12.30 -5.07
C SER A 359 -12.73 13.52 -5.12
N ASP A 360 -12.01 13.83 -4.03
CA ASP A 360 -11.09 14.97 -3.95
C ASP A 360 -9.62 14.51 -4.01
N PRO A 361 -8.90 14.71 -5.13
CA PRO A 361 -7.49 14.34 -5.25
C PRO A 361 -6.58 15.00 -4.19
N ALA A 362 -6.91 16.22 -3.73
CA ALA A 362 -6.12 16.89 -2.71
C ALA A 362 -6.17 16.15 -1.36
N SER A 363 -7.30 15.51 -1.04
CA SER A 363 -7.44 14.67 0.15
C SER A 363 -6.57 13.41 0.09
N TRP A 364 -6.42 12.79 -1.08
CA TRP A 364 -5.50 11.68 -1.29
C TRP A 364 -4.05 12.10 -1.08
N HIS A 365 -3.62 13.14 -1.80
CA HIS A 365 -2.26 13.66 -1.71
C HIS A 365 -1.89 14.02 -0.27
N SER A 366 -2.70 14.86 0.37
CA SER A 366 -2.42 15.37 1.71
C SER A 366 -2.34 14.26 2.76
N SER A 367 -3.17 13.23 2.61
CA SER A 367 -3.17 12.07 3.50
C SER A 367 -1.92 11.23 3.34
N VAL A 368 -1.51 10.94 2.11
CA VAL A 368 -0.31 10.13 1.84
C VAL A 368 0.97 10.91 2.19
N ALA A 369 1.03 12.22 1.88
CA ALA A 369 2.17 13.07 2.24
C ALA A 369 2.36 13.16 3.77
N CYS A 370 1.27 13.33 4.51
CA CYS A 370 1.29 13.31 5.98
C CYS A 370 1.70 11.94 6.52
N ALA A 371 1.14 10.86 5.99
CA ALA A 371 1.48 9.50 6.38
C ALA A 371 2.97 9.20 6.14
N ARG A 372 3.50 9.61 4.99
CA ARG A 372 4.92 9.46 4.65
C ARG A 372 5.83 10.17 5.65
N GLU A 373 5.53 11.45 5.92
CA GLU A 373 6.30 12.25 6.89
C GLU A 373 6.29 11.62 8.28
N PHE A 374 5.11 11.24 8.78
CA PHE A 374 4.93 10.60 10.08
C PHE A 374 5.66 9.27 10.17
N THR A 375 5.46 8.41 9.19
CA THR A 375 5.98 7.04 9.18
C THR A 375 7.51 7.03 9.11
N LEU A 376 8.11 7.84 8.22
CA LEU A 376 9.57 7.96 8.09
C LEU A 376 10.23 8.63 9.31
N SER A 377 9.48 9.37 10.11
CA SER A 377 9.97 9.89 11.40
C SER A 377 9.90 8.87 12.54
N GLY A 378 9.57 7.61 12.27
CA GLY A 378 9.44 6.55 13.26
C GLY A 378 8.04 6.46 13.91
N GLY A 379 7.05 7.17 13.36
CA GLY A 379 5.65 7.14 13.81
C GLY A 379 4.94 5.81 13.59
N GLY A 380 5.51 4.93 12.74
CA GLY A 380 4.94 3.64 12.40
C GLY A 380 3.87 3.70 11.31
N PRO A 381 3.21 2.58 11.01
CA PRO A 381 2.25 2.48 9.92
C PRO A 381 0.97 3.28 10.19
N THR A 382 0.26 3.63 9.10
CA THR A 382 -1.03 4.31 9.14
C THR A 382 -2.05 3.60 8.26
N LEU A 383 -3.35 3.86 8.50
CA LEU A 383 -4.42 3.40 7.62
C LEU A 383 -5.26 4.60 7.16
N ILE A 384 -5.40 4.75 5.86
CA ILE A 384 -6.22 5.77 5.20
C ILE A 384 -7.46 5.07 4.64
N HIS A 385 -8.62 5.39 5.17
CA HIS A 385 -9.89 4.95 4.63
C HIS A 385 -10.39 5.96 3.61
N VAL A 386 -10.68 5.49 2.41
CA VAL A 386 -11.19 6.30 1.31
C VAL A 386 -12.64 5.94 1.04
N GLU A 387 -13.55 6.86 1.25
CA GLU A 387 -14.93 6.75 0.80
C GLU A 387 -15.03 7.20 -0.65
N THR A 388 -15.50 6.31 -1.50
CA THR A 388 -15.69 6.54 -2.93
C THR A 388 -16.82 5.63 -3.43
N MET A 389 -17.08 5.64 -4.74
CA MET A 389 -18.00 4.71 -5.36
C MET A 389 -17.46 4.23 -6.69
N ARG A 390 -17.81 3.01 -7.04
CA ARG A 390 -17.62 2.47 -8.37
C ARG A 390 -18.77 2.89 -9.26
N GLY A 391 -18.54 3.84 -10.18
CA GLY A 391 -19.55 4.39 -11.10
C GLY A 391 -19.90 3.48 -12.30
N CYS A 392 -19.47 2.21 -12.26
CA CYS A 392 -19.60 1.28 -13.38
C CYS A 392 -19.65 -0.17 -12.89
N GLY A 393 -19.82 -1.13 -13.79
CA GLY A 393 -19.72 -2.56 -13.49
C GLY A 393 -18.35 -2.95 -12.94
N HIS A 394 -18.26 -4.10 -12.25
CA HIS A 394 -17.00 -4.61 -11.69
C HIS A 394 -15.92 -4.81 -12.75
N ALA A 395 -16.30 -5.40 -13.88
CA ALA A 395 -15.47 -5.54 -15.07
C ALA A 395 -16.20 -4.89 -16.25
N HIS A 396 -15.49 -4.73 -17.38
CA HIS A 396 -16.00 -4.02 -18.56
C HIS A 396 -17.35 -4.53 -19.08
N HIS A 397 -17.62 -5.82 -18.95
CA HIS A 397 -18.87 -6.47 -19.40
C HIS A 397 -19.98 -6.52 -18.33
N HIS A 398 -19.78 -5.93 -17.16
CA HIS A 398 -20.74 -5.98 -16.06
C HIS A 398 -21.61 -4.73 -15.92
N ASP A 399 -21.47 -3.74 -16.83
CA ASP A 399 -22.22 -2.49 -16.71
C ASP A 399 -23.74 -2.71 -16.71
N ASP A 400 -24.25 -3.49 -17.69
CA ASP A 400 -25.68 -3.78 -17.79
C ASP A 400 -26.21 -4.57 -16.60
N LEU A 401 -25.38 -5.43 -16.03
CA LEU A 401 -25.72 -6.20 -14.83
C LEU A 401 -25.79 -5.30 -13.60
N TYR A 402 -24.86 -4.37 -13.45
CA TYR A 402 -24.75 -3.48 -12.31
C TYR A 402 -25.68 -2.28 -12.40
N LEU A 403 -25.57 -1.51 -13.48
CA LEU A 403 -26.36 -0.30 -13.71
C LEU A 403 -27.77 -0.58 -14.24
N GLY A 404 -27.98 -1.74 -14.82
CA GLY A 404 -29.18 -2.11 -15.55
C GLY A 404 -29.03 -1.89 -17.05
N ALA A 405 -29.56 -2.83 -17.84
CA ALA A 405 -29.56 -2.74 -19.29
C ALA A 405 -30.47 -1.60 -19.79
N PRO A 406 -30.14 -0.94 -20.92
CA PRO A 406 -31.01 0.08 -21.54
C PRO A 406 -32.43 -0.40 -21.82
N SER A 407 -32.60 -1.70 -22.04
CA SER A 407 -33.92 -2.35 -22.18
C SER A 407 -34.73 -2.48 -20.90
N GLY A 408 -34.12 -2.17 -19.75
CA GLY A 408 -34.70 -2.40 -18.41
C GLY A 408 -34.63 -3.84 -17.91
N THR A 409 -33.99 -4.75 -18.67
CA THR A 409 -33.81 -6.14 -18.25
C THR A 409 -32.40 -6.62 -18.62
N PRO A 410 -31.52 -6.88 -17.62
CA PRO A 410 -31.74 -6.79 -16.16
C PRO A 410 -31.96 -5.36 -15.64
N PRO A 411 -32.64 -5.16 -14.51
CA PRO A 411 -32.89 -3.81 -13.96
C PRO A 411 -31.66 -3.19 -13.30
N GLY A 412 -30.58 -3.93 -13.16
CA GLY A 412 -29.42 -3.57 -12.36
C GLY A 412 -29.61 -3.84 -10.86
N TYR A 413 -28.49 -3.91 -10.13
CA TYR A 413 -28.49 -4.12 -8.67
C TYR A 413 -27.83 -2.97 -7.90
N VAL A 414 -27.40 -1.90 -8.60
CA VAL A 414 -26.83 -0.73 -7.92
C VAL A 414 -27.88 -0.01 -7.08
N ASP A 415 -27.48 0.46 -5.91
CA ASP A 415 -28.26 1.39 -5.12
C ASP A 415 -28.34 2.74 -5.86
N ARG A 416 -29.54 3.10 -6.30
CA ARG A 416 -29.78 4.29 -7.13
C ARG A 416 -29.59 5.59 -6.39
N GLU A 417 -30.01 5.67 -5.13
CA GLU A 417 -29.85 6.87 -4.32
C GLU A 417 -28.36 7.14 -4.06
N LEU A 418 -27.59 6.09 -3.80
CA LEU A 418 -26.16 6.18 -3.60
C LEU A 418 -25.42 6.50 -4.91
N LEU A 419 -25.88 5.93 -6.03
CA LEU A 419 -25.34 6.23 -7.37
C LEU A 419 -25.50 7.72 -7.70
N ASP A 420 -26.73 8.26 -7.55
CA ASP A 420 -27.04 9.66 -7.84
C ASP A 420 -26.22 10.62 -6.96
N TYR A 421 -26.03 10.26 -5.67
CA TYR A 421 -25.17 11.02 -4.76
C TYR A 421 -23.72 11.10 -5.24
N TRP A 422 -23.15 9.97 -5.65
CA TRP A 422 -21.75 9.89 -6.07
C TRP A 422 -21.54 10.38 -7.51
N GLU A 423 -22.55 10.30 -8.39
CA GLU A 423 -22.50 10.91 -9.71
C GLU A 423 -22.27 12.43 -9.63
N ALA A 424 -22.94 13.08 -8.67
CA ALA A 424 -22.74 14.51 -8.42
C ALA A 424 -21.32 14.84 -7.86
N LYS A 425 -20.61 13.84 -7.42
CA LYS A 425 -19.23 13.90 -6.90
C LYS A 425 -18.20 13.25 -7.82
N ASP A 426 -18.53 12.96 -9.07
CA ASP A 426 -17.56 12.43 -10.03
C ASP A 426 -16.27 13.26 -9.98
N PRO A 427 -15.11 12.64 -9.64
CA PRO A 427 -13.86 13.37 -9.40
C PRO A 427 -13.42 14.19 -10.62
N LEU A 428 -13.64 13.70 -11.84
CA LEU A 428 -13.14 14.36 -13.04
C LEU A 428 -13.82 15.71 -13.31
N PRO A 429 -15.16 15.81 -13.47
CA PRO A 429 -15.83 17.09 -13.67
C PRO A 429 -15.79 17.98 -12.42
N THR A 430 -15.82 17.40 -11.23
CA THR A 430 -15.77 18.17 -9.98
C THR A 430 -14.43 18.88 -9.82
N HIS A 431 -13.32 18.22 -10.08
CA HIS A 431 -12.00 18.80 -10.03
C HIS A 431 -11.78 19.81 -11.16
N ARG A 432 -12.31 19.54 -12.38
CA ARG A 432 -12.31 20.48 -13.50
C ARG A 432 -13.01 21.81 -13.14
N ASN A 433 -14.17 21.74 -12.52
CA ASN A 433 -14.90 22.91 -12.05
C ASN A 433 -14.13 23.68 -10.96
N LEU A 434 -13.44 22.97 -10.07
CA LEU A 434 -12.54 23.58 -9.10
C LEU A 434 -11.41 24.34 -9.81
N MET A 435 -10.78 23.76 -10.85
CA MET A 435 -9.71 24.42 -11.62
C MET A 435 -10.19 25.72 -12.26
N LEU A 436 -11.38 25.73 -12.86
CA LEU A 436 -12.01 26.94 -13.39
C LEU A 436 -12.22 27.99 -12.30
N SER A 437 -12.70 27.60 -11.12
CA SER A 437 -12.90 28.50 -9.99
C SER A 437 -11.60 29.09 -9.44
N LEU A 438 -10.49 28.41 -9.64
CA LEU A 438 -9.13 28.83 -9.27
C LEU A 438 -8.43 29.64 -10.36
N GLY A 439 -9.13 29.92 -11.49
CA GLY A 439 -8.67 30.83 -12.53
C GLY A 439 -7.98 30.17 -13.73
N VAL A 440 -7.97 28.84 -13.83
CA VAL A 440 -7.59 28.15 -15.06
C VAL A 440 -8.69 28.40 -16.09
N THR A 441 -8.30 28.64 -17.33
CA THR A 441 -9.26 28.94 -18.41
C THR A 441 -9.88 27.68 -19.01
N GLU A 442 -11.07 27.85 -19.60
CA GLU A 442 -11.74 26.79 -20.34
C GLU A 442 -10.89 26.27 -21.52
N ASP A 443 -10.18 27.19 -22.20
CA ASP A 443 -9.32 26.87 -23.33
C ASP A 443 -8.13 25.99 -22.90
N GLU A 444 -7.47 26.34 -21.78
CA GLU A 444 -6.34 25.53 -21.23
C GLU A 444 -6.78 24.13 -20.84
N LEU A 445 -7.96 23.97 -20.23
CA LEU A 445 -8.48 22.65 -19.86
C LEU A 445 -8.88 21.84 -21.08
N SER A 446 -9.54 22.47 -22.07
CA SER A 446 -9.98 21.79 -23.29
C SER A 446 -8.79 21.35 -24.16
N GLU A 447 -7.72 22.16 -24.23
CA GLU A 447 -6.47 21.81 -24.90
C GLU A 447 -5.81 20.59 -24.24
N MET A 448 -5.68 20.60 -22.91
CA MET A 448 -5.14 19.49 -22.15
C MET A 448 -5.98 18.21 -22.33
N GLU A 449 -7.31 18.32 -22.29
CA GLU A 449 -8.23 17.19 -22.50
C GLU A 449 -8.10 16.60 -23.90
N SER A 450 -7.88 17.45 -24.93
CA SER A 450 -7.62 17.01 -26.31
C SER A 450 -6.29 16.28 -26.43
N GLU A 451 -5.23 16.82 -25.83
CA GLU A 451 -3.91 16.16 -25.80
C GLU A 451 -3.99 14.76 -25.20
N GLU A 452 -4.68 14.61 -24.06
CA GLU A 452 -4.80 13.33 -23.38
C GLU A 452 -5.65 12.33 -24.18
N ASN A 453 -6.68 12.79 -24.86
CA ASN A 453 -7.49 11.96 -25.75
C ASN A 453 -6.67 11.49 -26.96
N GLU A 454 -5.90 12.38 -27.60
CA GLU A 454 -5.03 12.04 -28.72
C GLU A 454 -3.95 11.03 -28.30
N LEU A 455 -3.36 11.19 -27.10
CA LEU A 455 -2.37 10.28 -26.54
C LEU A 455 -2.94 8.86 -26.35
N VAL A 456 -4.13 8.74 -25.79
CA VAL A 456 -4.78 7.43 -25.58
C VAL A 456 -5.22 6.81 -26.90
N ASN A 457 -5.71 7.60 -27.87
CA ASN A 457 -6.05 7.13 -29.21
C ASN A 457 -4.80 6.57 -29.93
N ALA A 458 -3.70 7.31 -29.91
CA ALA A 458 -2.45 6.86 -30.52
C ALA A 458 -1.90 5.59 -29.85
N ALA A 459 -2.02 5.48 -28.53
CA ALA A 459 -1.66 4.26 -27.80
C ALA A 459 -2.52 3.08 -28.24
N ARG A 460 -3.82 3.27 -28.40
CA ARG A 460 -4.73 2.24 -28.89
C ARG A 460 -4.37 1.77 -30.30
N GLU A 461 -4.20 2.70 -31.25
CA GLU A 461 -3.82 2.37 -32.62
C GLU A 461 -2.51 1.59 -32.68
N HIS A 462 -1.52 2.00 -31.86
CA HIS A 462 -0.25 1.31 -31.75
C HIS A 462 -0.43 -0.12 -31.23
N VAL A 463 -1.18 -0.32 -30.16
CA VAL A 463 -1.39 -1.64 -29.54
C VAL A 463 -2.25 -2.54 -30.41
N GLU A 464 -3.26 -1.99 -31.13
CA GLU A 464 -4.05 -2.77 -32.09
C GLU A 464 -3.18 -3.33 -33.21
N ALA A 465 -2.19 -2.57 -33.68
CA ALA A 465 -1.24 -2.97 -34.74
C ALA A 465 -0.16 -3.96 -34.26
N MET A 466 0.04 -4.12 -32.94
CA MET A 466 1.03 -5.06 -32.40
C MET A 466 0.66 -6.52 -32.67
N ASP A 467 1.67 -7.37 -32.76
CA ASP A 467 1.49 -8.81 -32.86
C ASP A 467 0.86 -9.41 -31.59
N TRP A 468 0.15 -10.49 -31.78
CA TRP A 468 -0.36 -11.31 -30.69
C TRP A 468 0.76 -12.17 -30.10
N ALA A 469 0.62 -12.51 -28.81
CA ALA A 469 1.54 -13.43 -28.16
C ALA A 469 1.61 -14.78 -28.87
N ASP A 470 2.83 -15.34 -28.97
CA ASP A 470 3.01 -16.71 -29.49
C ASP A 470 2.55 -17.73 -28.46
N PRO A 471 1.50 -18.55 -28.76
CA PRO A 471 1.01 -19.56 -27.84
C PRO A 471 2.08 -20.57 -27.37
N SER A 472 3.12 -20.79 -28.18
CA SER A 472 4.22 -21.71 -27.83
C SER A 472 5.06 -21.21 -26.65
N THR A 473 4.94 -19.93 -26.29
CA THR A 473 5.67 -19.32 -25.18
C THR A 473 4.95 -19.41 -23.83
N VAL A 474 3.72 -19.93 -23.79
CA VAL A 474 2.83 -19.88 -22.62
C VAL A 474 3.46 -20.45 -21.33
N THR A 475 4.35 -21.44 -21.47
CA THR A 475 5.03 -22.09 -20.34
C THR A 475 6.43 -21.53 -20.06
N LYS A 476 6.99 -20.71 -20.97
CA LYS A 476 8.36 -20.21 -20.82
C LYS A 476 8.42 -19.16 -19.70
N GLY A 477 9.45 -19.25 -18.85
CA GLY A 477 9.71 -18.29 -17.78
C GLY A 477 8.68 -18.23 -16.64
N ILE A 478 7.70 -19.15 -16.60
CA ILE A 478 6.77 -19.26 -15.46
C ILE A 478 7.48 -19.86 -14.25
N THR A 479 8.37 -20.81 -14.51
CA THR A 479 9.28 -21.35 -13.50
C THR A 479 10.67 -21.48 -14.10
N SER A 480 11.70 -21.43 -13.28
CA SER A 480 13.10 -21.66 -13.68
C SER A 480 13.35 -23.04 -14.26
N LEU A 481 12.37 -23.95 -14.18
CA LEU A 481 12.46 -25.33 -14.66
C LEU A 481 11.97 -25.52 -16.11
N HIS A 482 11.37 -24.48 -16.72
CA HIS A 482 10.79 -24.59 -18.06
C HIS A 482 11.70 -24.18 -19.21
N ASP A 483 12.85 -23.59 -18.91
CA ASP A 483 13.91 -23.43 -19.88
C ASP A 483 14.77 -24.70 -19.85
N ALA A 484 14.93 -25.37 -21.00
CA ALA A 484 15.67 -26.64 -21.04
C ALA A 484 17.09 -26.51 -20.50
N ASP A 485 17.73 -25.37 -20.81
CA ASP A 485 19.09 -25.08 -20.33
C ASP A 485 19.09 -24.79 -18.82
N SER A 486 18.08 -24.07 -18.31
CA SER A 486 17.94 -23.78 -16.87
C SER A 486 17.49 -25.02 -16.09
N HIS A 487 16.73 -25.93 -16.70
CA HIS A 487 16.34 -27.19 -16.09
C HIS A 487 17.53 -28.12 -15.93
N GLU A 488 18.35 -28.27 -16.97
CA GLU A 488 19.57 -29.07 -16.92
C GLU A 488 20.59 -28.47 -15.93
N ASP A 489 20.74 -27.15 -15.91
CA ASP A 489 21.57 -26.42 -14.95
C ASP A 489 21.07 -26.61 -13.51
N HIS A 490 19.74 -26.56 -13.30
CA HIS A 490 19.12 -26.80 -12.00
C HIS A 490 19.31 -28.27 -11.55
N LEU A 491 19.11 -29.23 -12.44
CA LEU A 491 19.37 -30.65 -12.15
C LEU A 491 20.84 -30.90 -11.86
N GLN A 492 21.76 -30.26 -12.58
CA GLN A 492 23.20 -30.34 -12.33
C GLN A 492 23.56 -29.72 -10.97
N ARG A 493 22.94 -28.56 -10.59
CA ARG A 493 23.08 -27.99 -9.25
C ARG A 493 22.55 -28.92 -8.17
N LEU A 494 21.36 -29.49 -8.35
CA LEU A 494 20.79 -30.47 -7.43
C LEU A 494 21.63 -31.78 -7.36
N SER A 495 22.28 -32.18 -8.46
CA SER A 495 23.18 -33.33 -8.49
C SER A 495 24.56 -33.09 -7.83
N GLY A 496 24.81 -31.84 -7.46
CA GLY A 496 26.04 -31.43 -6.79
C GLY A 496 27.25 -31.23 -7.69
N SER A 497 27.16 -31.47 -9.01
CA SER A 497 28.34 -31.42 -9.89
C SER A 497 28.85 -30.00 -10.16
N LYS A 498 27.97 -29.01 -10.35
CA LYS A 498 28.35 -27.59 -10.50
C LYS A 498 28.48 -26.85 -9.15
N ILE A 499 27.67 -27.20 -8.16
CA ILE A 499 27.79 -26.70 -6.81
C ILE A 499 29.18 -27.02 -6.24
N ASN A 500 29.72 -28.19 -6.60
CA ASN A 500 31.03 -28.62 -6.15
C ASN A 500 32.21 -27.86 -6.76
N GLU A 501 32.04 -27.20 -7.93
CA GLU A 501 33.09 -26.38 -8.57
C GLU A 501 33.07 -24.92 -8.13
N GLU A 502 31.90 -24.35 -7.82
CA GLU A 502 31.74 -22.94 -7.47
C GLU A 502 31.56 -22.67 -5.97
N HIS A 503 31.10 -23.65 -5.18
CA HIS A 503 30.80 -23.51 -3.75
C HIS A 503 31.53 -24.58 -2.93
N GLU A 504 32.82 -24.37 -2.67
CA GLU A 504 33.60 -25.20 -1.72
C GLU A 504 32.90 -25.51 -0.37
N PRO A 505 32.01 -24.64 0.20
CA PRO A 505 31.32 -24.95 1.45
C PRO A 505 30.47 -26.23 1.42
N VAL A 506 29.82 -26.52 0.28
CA VAL A 506 28.97 -27.73 0.15
C VAL A 506 29.80 -29.02 0.10
N LEU A 507 31.01 -28.95 -0.49
CA LEU A 507 31.97 -30.05 -0.41
C LEU A 507 32.50 -30.27 0.99
N LYS A 508 32.77 -29.20 1.73
CA LYS A 508 33.17 -29.30 3.13
C LYS A 508 32.09 -29.92 4.00
N VAL A 509 30.80 -29.64 3.69
CA VAL A 509 29.68 -30.32 4.34
C VAL A 509 29.65 -31.81 3.97
N GLY A 510 29.95 -32.16 2.73
CA GLY A 510 30.07 -33.57 2.27
C GLY A 510 31.24 -34.32 2.92
N GLU A 511 32.40 -33.69 3.01
CA GLU A 511 33.57 -34.27 3.73
C GLU A 511 33.30 -34.33 5.23
N CYS A 512 32.68 -33.30 5.81
CA CYS A 512 32.23 -33.26 7.19
C CYS A 512 31.18 -34.35 7.49
N LEU A 513 30.29 -34.67 6.55
CA LEU A 513 29.32 -35.75 6.67
C LEU A 513 29.99 -37.12 6.73
N LEU A 514 31.07 -37.35 5.96
CA LEU A 514 31.84 -38.59 6.00
C LEU A 514 32.65 -38.71 7.30
N GLU A 515 33.32 -37.66 7.73
CA GLU A 515 34.03 -37.59 9.01
C GLU A 515 33.08 -37.72 10.21
N TYR A 516 31.85 -37.22 10.08
CA TYR A 516 30.82 -37.31 11.11
C TYR A 516 30.13 -38.70 11.13
N ALA A 517 29.97 -39.35 9.98
CA ALA A 517 29.47 -40.70 9.95
C ALA A 517 30.40 -41.65 10.72
N GLU A 518 31.71 -41.38 10.68
CA GLU A 518 32.70 -42.12 11.47
C GLU A 518 32.62 -41.80 12.99
N LYS A 519 32.05 -40.65 13.38
CA LYS A 519 31.89 -40.18 14.79
C LYS A 519 30.47 -40.33 15.35
N GLY A 520 29.54 -41.00 14.65
CA GLY A 520 28.16 -41.21 15.11
C GLY A 520 27.08 -40.45 14.39
N GLY A 521 27.42 -39.75 13.30
CA GLY A 521 26.47 -39.10 12.37
C GLY A 521 25.96 -37.71 12.79
N TRP A 522 25.53 -36.93 11.82
CA TRP A 522 24.80 -35.69 12.04
C TRP A 522 23.31 -35.99 12.15
N THR A 523 22.65 -35.35 13.11
CA THR A 523 21.21 -35.30 13.09
C THR A 523 20.75 -34.30 12.03
N TYR A 524 19.53 -34.49 11.51
CA TYR A 524 18.92 -33.58 10.55
C TYR A 524 18.90 -32.14 11.08
N SER A 525 18.52 -31.95 12.36
CA SER A 525 18.55 -30.65 13.03
C SER A 525 19.93 -29.99 12.99
N ARG A 526 21.00 -30.75 13.22
CA ARG A 526 22.35 -30.19 13.23
C ARG A 526 22.82 -29.80 11.83
N ALA A 527 22.39 -30.49 10.80
CA ALA A 527 22.67 -30.12 9.41
C ALA A 527 21.98 -28.79 9.05
N ILE A 528 20.72 -28.61 9.46
CA ILE A 528 20.00 -27.34 9.27
C ILE A 528 20.69 -26.21 10.05
N GLN A 529 21.03 -26.42 11.31
CA GLN A 529 21.74 -25.44 12.13
C GLN A 529 23.04 -24.96 11.49
N GLN A 530 23.83 -25.89 10.93
CA GLN A 530 25.07 -25.54 10.22
C GLN A 530 24.80 -24.76 8.94
N ALA A 531 23.86 -25.21 8.11
CA ALA A 531 23.46 -24.50 6.88
C ALA A 531 22.99 -23.08 7.17
N MET A 532 22.24 -22.86 8.25
CA MET A 532 21.83 -21.50 8.66
C MET A 532 23.04 -20.62 9.01
N CYS A 533 24.03 -21.16 9.71
CA CYS A 533 25.26 -20.43 10.01
C CYS A 533 26.07 -20.12 8.75
N ASP A 534 26.22 -21.08 7.85
CA ASP A 534 26.95 -20.90 6.58
C ASP A 534 26.28 -19.82 5.71
N ILE A 535 24.95 -19.82 5.61
CA ILE A 535 24.17 -18.79 4.92
C ILE A 535 24.35 -17.40 5.56
N ALA A 536 24.34 -17.34 6.90
CA ALA A 536 24.52 -16.09 7.61
C ALA A 536 25.92 -15.48 7.41
N GLU A 537 26.95 -16.33 7.28
CA GLU A 537 28.32 -15.93 7.00
C GLU A 537 28.49 -15.52 5.53
N GLU A 538 27.98 -16.32 4.59
CA GLU A 538 28.14 -16.10 3.15
C GLU A 538 27.45 -14.81 2.66
N TYR A 539 26.19 -14.60 3.10
CA TYR A 539 25.37 -13.48 2.61
C TYR A 539 25.32 -12.27 3.53
N GLY A 540 25.94 -12.35 4.70
CA GLY A 540 26.13 -11.20 5.61
C GLY A 540 24.83 -10.49 5.96
N ASP A 541 24.84 -9.15 5.88
CA ASP A 541 23.72 -8.30 6.29
C ASP A 541 22.47 -8.41 5.40
N SER A 542 22.58 -9.04 4.23
CA SER A 542 21.41 -9.30 3.40
C SER A 542 20.52 -10.44 3.94
N THR A 543 21.03 -11.27 4.86
CA THR A 543 20.30 -12.42 5.41
C THR A 543 19.39 -12.02 6.57
N ILE A 544 18.19 -12.58 6.60
CA ILE A 544 17.24 -12.48 7.70
C ILE A 544 16.58 -13.84 7.94
N PHE A 545 16.58 -14.31 9.17
CA PHE A 545 15.86 -15.52 9.61
C PHE A 545 14.61 -15.07 10.34
N MET A 546 13.44 -15.40 9.81
CA MET A 546 12.16 -14.91 10.28
C MET A 546 11.17 -16.03 10.51
N GLY A 547 10.49 -16.01 11.63
CA GLY A 547 9.55 -17.05 12.05
C GLY A 547 9.13 -16.81 13.49
N GLU A 548 8.47 -17.78 14.07
CA GLU A 548 8.04 -17.74 15.46
C GLU A 548 9.18 -18.15 16.40
N ASP A 549 9.30 -17.47 17.54
CA ASP A 549 10.29 -17.79 18.60
C ASP A 549 11.78 -17.73 18.14
N MET A 550 12.08 -17.04 17.04
CA MET A 550 13.43 -16.99 16.46
C MET A 550 14.47 -16.37 17.41
N GLU A 551 14.09 -15.31 18.12
CA GLU A 551 15.00 -14.58 19.00
C GLU A 551 15.31 -15.32 20.30
N VAL A 552 14.60 -16.35 20.67
CA VAL A 552 14.86 -17.16 21.88
C VAL A 552 15.75 -18.35 21.54
N ALA A 553 15.25 -19.36 20.88
CA ALA A 553 16.00 -20.53 20.48
C ALA A 553 15.38 -21.26 19.27
N GLY A 554 14.20 -20.81 18.81
CA GLY A 554 13.32 -21.58 17.96
C GLY A 554 12.67 -22.75 18.71
N ALA A 555 11.59 -23.30 18.16
CA ALA A 555 10.85 -24.41 18.78
C ALA A 555 11.74 -25.65 19.00
N PHE A 556 12.72 -25.87 18.13
CA PHE A 556 13.59 -27.05 18.14
C PHE A 556 15.07 -26.70 18.35
N GLY A 557 15.38 -25.51 18.84
CA GLY A 557 16.75 -25.07 19.09
C GLY A 557 17.57 -24.80 17.84
N MET A 558 16.92 -24.56 16.69
CA MET A 558 17.59 -24.36 15.40
C MET A 558 18.47 -23.11 15.40
N ASN A 559 18.09 -22.07 16.14
CA ASN A 559 18.74 -20.75 16.16
C ASN A 559 19.88 -20.63 17.18
N ILE A 560 20.11 -21.65 18.02
CA ILE A 560 21.15 -21.61 19.07
C ILE A 560 22.54 -21.37 18.48
N PRO A 561 22.98 -22.06 17.41
CA PRO A 561 24.29 -21.82 16.80
C PRO A 561 24.44 -20.43 16.18
N LEU A 562 23.38 -19.88 15.55
CA LEU A 562 23.40 -18.51 15.01
C LEU A 562 23.72 -17.49 16.09
N LYS A 563 23.11 -17.62 17.26
CA LYS A 563 23.39 -16.74 18.41
C LYS A 563 24.82 -16.93 18.93
N ALA A 564 25.26 -18.17 19.05
CA ALA A 564 26.59 -18.49 19.53
C ALA A 564 27.71 -17.95 18.62
N ASN A 565 27.41 -17.84 17.30
CA ASN A 565 28.32 -17.32 16.28
C ASN A 565 28.17 -15.80 16.03
N GLY A 566 27.37 -15.10 16.84
CA GLY A 566 27.24 -13.64 16.76
C GLY A 566 26.26 -13.13 15.72
N HIS A 567 25.35 -13.98 15.19
CA HIS A 567 24.35 -13.61 14.16
C HIS A 567 22.96 -13.30 14.75
N GLN A 568 22.90 -12.89 16.01
CA GLN A 568 21.62 -12.62 16.70
C GLN A 568 20.79 -11.52 16.02
N GLU A 569 21.43 -10.52 15.44
CA GLU A 569 20.77 -9.41 14.75
C GLU A 569 20.06 -9.81 13.46
N LYS A 570 20.35 -11.02 12.95
CA LYS A 570 19.69 -11.59 11.77
C LYS A 570 18.41 -12.35 12.10
N LEU A 571 18.15 -12.61 13.37
CA LEU A 571 16.95 -13.29 13.84
C LEU A 571 15.80 -12.30 14.04
N LEU A 572 14.61 -12.66 13.59
CA LEU A 572 13.41 -11.83 13.68
C LEU A 572 12.23 -12.66 14.17
N ASP A 573 11.76 -12.40 15.38
CA ASP A 573 10.49 -12.95 15.86
C ASP A 573 9.32 -12.35 15.07
N MET A 574 8.52 -13.21 14.49
CA MET A 574 7.26 -12.86 13.82
C MET A 574 6.09 -13.11 14.77
N PRO A 575 4.97 -12.40 14.62
CA PRO A 575 3.72 -12.85 15.22
C PRO A 575 3.35 -14.26 14.70
N LEU A 576 2.48 -14.99 15.43
CA LEU A 576 1.89 -16.26 14.97
C LEU A 576 0.99 -15.97 13.76
N CYS A 577 1.56 -16.12 12.55
CA CYS A 577 0.89 -15.72 11.31
C CYS A 577 1.65 -16.31 10.10
N GLU A 578 1.53 -17.61 9.90
CA GLU A 578 2.33 -18.37 8.92
C GLU A 578 2.18 -17.83 7.50
N ALA A 579 0.96 -17.43 7.09
CA ALA A 579 0.73 -16.84 5.79
C ALA A 579 1.56 -15.56 5.59
N VAL A 580 1.58 -14.66 6.56
CA VAL A 580 2.34 -13.42 6.49
C VAL A 580 3.84 -13.66 6.64
N ILE A 581 4.29 -14.66 7.37
CA ILE A 581 5.71 -15.05 7.41
C ILE A 581 6.20 -15.34 5.98
N ILE A 582 5.48 -16.18 5.23
CA ILE A 582 5.85 -16.55 3.86
C ILE A 582 5.77 -15.35 2.89
N HIS A 583 4.66 -14.60 2.92
CA HIS A 583 4.49 -13.46 2.01
C HIS A 583 5.42 -12.30 2.34
N SER A 584 5.72 -12.07 3.62
CA SER A 584 6.72 -11.07 4.02
C SER A 584 8.14 -11.49 3.63
N ALA A 585 8.46 -12.76 3.71
CA ALA A 585 9.71 -13.28 3.18
C ALA A 585 9.81 -13.06 1.67
N THR A 586 8.73 -13.34 0.92
CA THR A 586 8.67 -13.05 -0.52
C THR A 586 8.93 -11.56 -0.80
N GLY A 587 8.26 -10.66 -0.06
CA GLY A 587 8.46 -9.22 -0.20
C GLY A 587 9.88 -8.77 0.15
N ALA A 588 10.45 -9.29 1.21
CA ALA A 588 11.84 -9.01 1.61
C ALA A 588 12.84 -9.48 0.54
N ALA A 589 12.58 -10.65 -0.09
CA ALA A 589 13.40 -11.15 -1.18
C ALA A 589 13.32 -10.26 -2.42
N LEU A 590 12.12 -9.81 -2.80
CA LEU A 590 11.92 -8.85 -3.90
C LEU A 590 12.65 -7.53 -3.65
N ALA A 591 12.77 -7.10 -2.40
CA ALA A 591 13.54 -5.93 -1.98
C ALA A 591 15.05 -6.21 -1.82
N GLY A 592 15.55 -7.37 -2.27
CA GLY A 592 16.98 -7.72 -2.33
C GLY A 592 17.55 -8.27 -1.02
N MET A 593 16.73 -8.73 -0.09
CA MET A 593 17.19 -9.53 1.04
C MET A 593 17.22 -11.03 0.71
N ARG A 594 17.80 -11.82 1.61
CA ARG A 594 17.80 -13.29 1.56
C ARG A 594 17.09 -13.82 2.81
N PRO A 595 15.77 -13.84 2.80
CA PRO A 595 14.99 -14.30 3.94
C PRO A 595 14.97 -15.83 4.02
N MET A 596 15.11 -16.31 5.23
CA MET A 596 14.86 -17.70 5.62
C MET A 596 13.60 -17.70 6.49
N ALA A 597 12.49 -18.16 5.93
CA ALA A 597 11.22 -18.26 6.63
C ALA A 597 11.11 -19.63 7.32
N GLU A 598 10.91 -19.62 8.64
CA GLU A 598 10.65 -20.84 9.42
C GLU A 598 9.17 -20.97 9.72
N ILE A 599 8.58 -22.07 9.31
CA ILE A 599 7.26 -22.54 9.73
C ILE A 599 7.49 -23.77 10.60
N GLN A 600 7.08 -23.69 11.88
CA GLN A 600 7.38 -24.72 12.86
C GLN A 600 6.68 -26.06 12.58
N PHE A 601 5.44 -25.98 12.10
CA PHE A 601 4.60 -27.13 11.78
C PHE A 601 3.87 -26.87 10.46
N GLY A 602 4.05 -27.76 9.48
CA GLY A 602 3.43 -27.70 8.15
C GLY A 602 2.31 -28.71 7.97
#